data_01dc6c63ee596758e137b5ae8c044e30
#
_entry.id   01dc6c63ee596758e137b5ae8c044e30
#
_cell.length_a   1.000
_cell.length_b   1.000
_cell.length_c   1.000
_cell.angle_alpha   90.00
_cell.angle_beta   90.00
_cell.angle_gamma   90.00
#
_symmetry.space_group_name_H-M   'P 1'
#
loop_
_entity.id
_entity.type
_entity.pdbx_description
1 polymer ?
#
loop_
_entity_poly.entity_id
_entity_poly.type
_entity_poly.pdbx_seq_one_letter_code
_entity_poly.pdbx_strand_id
1 'polypeptide(L)'
;VPVDDFHNAKMLLASQGLPSSVPDGYSSLNDMPMGTSRSVEAVKIKQTLEAELSKSLNFISGISSARVHLAIPEKTVFARETALPSASVFVRLSAGRALGRQQVQSIVHLVSSSVPNLPSENVTVIDQFGELLSKPKTDNNISASEEQIIQQMKLGEIYRSKVISLLTPMIGAGNVKAEI
;
A
#
# COMPACT_ATOMS: atom_id res chain seq x y z
N VAL A 1 -7.12 -32.91 -26.94
CA VAL A 1 -7.67 -31.55 -27.12
C VAL A 1 -7.19 -31.09 -28.50
N PRO A 2 -8.09 -30.65 -29.42
CA PRO A 2 -7.68 -30.12 -30.70
C PRO A 2 -6.73 -28.93 -30.55
N VAL A 3 -5.78 -28.77 -31.48
CA VAL A 3 -4.72 -27.75 -31.37
C VAL A 3 -5.30 -26.32 -31.41
N ASP A 4 -6.40 -26.13 -32.07
CA ASP A 4 -7.09 -24.83 -32.19
C ASP A 4 -7.74 -24.39 -30.88
N ASP A 5 -8.23 -25.33 -30.06
CA ASP A 5 -8.79 -25.02 -28.72
C ASP A 5 -7.69 -24.65 -27.71
N PHE A 6 -6.47 -25.15 -27.91
CA PHE A 6 -5.33 -24.84 -27.03
C PHE A 6 -4.92 -23.35 -27.12
N HIS A 7 -4.91 -22.79 -28.34
CA HIS A 7 -4.57 -21.38 -28.53
C HIS A 7 -5.65 -20.45 -27.97
N ASN A 8 -6.91 -20.78 -28.13
CA ASN A 8 -8.02 -20.02 -27.57
C ASN A 8 -8.04 -20.09 -26.04
N ALA A 9 -7.83 -21.27 -25.47
CA ALA A 9 -7.73 -21.45 -24.03
C ALA A 9 -6.53 -20.68 -23.43
N LYS A 10 -5.37 -20.70 -24.10
CA LYS A 10 -4.18 -19.93 -23.68
C LYS A 10 -4.41 -18.42 -23.73
N MET A 11 -5.10 -17.93 -24.77
CA MET A 11 -5.48 -16.52 -24.88
C MET A 11 -6.45 -16.10 -23.79
N LEU A 12 -7.41 -16.94 -23.46
CA LEU A 12 -8.42 -16.70 -22.42
C LEU A 12 -7.78 -16.72 -21.02
N LEU A 13 -6.85 -17.64 -20.76
CA LEU A 13 -6.06 -17.67 -19.52
C LEU A 13 -5.14 -16.45 -19.42
N ALA A 14 -4.50 -16.03 -20.50
CA ALA A 14 -3.65 -14.85 -20.51
C ALA A 14 -4.46 -13.57 -20.28
N SER A 15 -5.68 -13.46 -20.78
CA SER A 15 -6.56 -12.32 -20.51
C SER A 15 -7.04 -12.26 -19.05
N GLN A 16 -7.06 -13.40 -18.37
CA GLN A 16 -7.35 -13.51 -16.92
C GLN A 16 -6.09 -13.40 -16.03
N GLY A 17 -4.93 -13.12 -16.65
CA GLY A 17 -3.67 -12.98 -15.91
C GLY A 17 -3.09 -14.30 -15.38
N LEU A 18 -3.47 -15.44 -15.92
CA LEU A 18 -2.96 -16.76 -15.57
C LEU A 18 -1.94 -17.27 -16.62
N PRO A 19 -0.84 -17.95 -16.24
CA PRO A 19 -0.43 -18.23 -14.87
C PRO A 19 0.17 -16.99 -14.19
N SER A 20 -0.34 -16.62 -13.02
CA SER A 20 0.34 -15.65 -12.19
C SER A 20 1.61 -16.31 -11.65
N SER A 21 2.78 -15.82 -12.01
CA SER A 21 4.03 -16.23 -11.38
C SER A 21 4.04 -15.72 -9.93
N VAL A 22 3.47 -16.50 -9.03
CA VAL A 22 3.59 -16.25 -7.60
C VAL A 22 5.04 -16.58 -7.23
N PRO A 23 5.83 -15.64 -6.69
CA PRO A 23 7.17 -15.97 -6.23
C PRO A 23 7.10 -17.09 -5.20
N ASP A 24 7.97 -18.09 -5.33
CA ASP A 24 8.10 -19.17 -4.36
C ASP A 24 8.63 -18.62 -3.04
N GLY A 25 7.73 -18.31 -2.11
CA GLY A 25 8.06 -17.77 -0.80
C GLY A 25 8.88 -18.75 0.06
N TYR A 26 8.27 -19.29 1.11
CA TYR A 26 8.96 -20.20 2.06
C TYR A 26 9.48 -21.50 1.45
N SER A 27 9.00 -21.97 0.30
CA SER A 27 9.49 -23.16 -0.38
C SER A 27 10.97 -23.06 -0.74
N SER A 28 11.46 -21.86 -1.04
CA SER A 28 12.88 -21.62 -1.35
C SER A 28 13.83 -21.82 -0.17
N LEU A 29 13.32 -21.87 1.07
CA LEU A 29 14.14 -22.13 2.27
C LEU A 29 14.42 -23.61 2.48
N ASN A 30 13.60 -24.51 1.93
CA ASN A 30 13.78 -25.97 2.10
C ASN A 30 14.99 -26.52 1.32
N ASP A 31 15.46 -25.79 0.30
CA ASP A 31 16.60 -26.21 -0.56
C ASP A 31 17.96 -25.67 -0.07
N MET A 32 18.07 -25.33 1.23
CA MET A 32 19.34 -24.82 1.76
C MET A 32 20.31 -25.95 2.08
N PRO A 33 21.51 -26.00 1.44
CA PRO A 33 22.55 -26.96 1.80
C PRO A 33 23.11 -26.66 3.20
N MET A 34 23.37 -27.69 3.98
CA MET A 34 24.05 -27.58 5.28
C MET A 34 25.42 -26.92 5.11
N GLY A 35 25.67 -25.84 5.86
CA GLY A 35 26.95 -25.12 5.81
C GLY A 35 26.91 -23.77 5.11
N THR A 36 25.70 -23.26 4.78
CA THR A 36 25.53 -21.91 4.22
C THR A 36 26.02 -20.84 5.21
N SER A 37 26.71 -19.83 4.69
CA SER A 37 27.16 -18.68 5.49
C SER A 37 25.96 -17.90 6.06
N ARG A 38 26.08 -17.40 7.29
CA ARG A 38 25.03 -16.57 7.95
C ARG A 38 24.54 -15.40 7.10
N SER A 39 25.42 -14.82 6.29
CA SER A 39 25.05 -13.74 5.37
C SER A 39 24.12 -14.21 4.25
N VAL A 40 24.32 -15.40 3.71
CA VAL A 40 23.45 -15.99 2.67
C VAL A 40 22.08 -16.33 3.27
N GLU A 41 22.07 -16.89 4.48
CA GLU A 41 20.83 -17.18 5.22
C GLU A 41 20.01 -15.90 5.46
N ALA A 42 20.65 -14.83 5.93
CA ALA A 42 19.99 -13.52 6.15
C ALA A 42 19.39 -12.95 4.86
N VAL A 43 20.11 -13.02 3.74
CA VAL A 43 19.61 -12.58 2.44
C VAL A 43 18.41 -13.41 1.99
N LYS A 44 18.45 -14.74 2.20
CA LYS A 44 17.35 -15.62 1.82
C LYS A 44 16.10 -15.41 2.66
N ILE A 45 16.26 -15.23 3.98
CA ILE A 45 15.15 -14.88 4.88
C ILE A 45 14.52 -13.55 4.44
N LYS A 46 15.33 -12.53 4.12
CA LYS A 46 14.85 -11.26 3.61
C LYS A 46 14.05 -11.42 2.32
N GLN A 47 14.57 -12.17 1.34
CA GLN A 47 13.88 -12.44 0.08
C GLN A 47 12.55 -13.15 0.30
N THR A 48 12.51 -14.11 1.22
CA THR A 48 11.28 -14.81 1.58
C THR A 48 10.24 -13.88 2.18
N LEU A 49 10.64 -12.99 3.10
CA LEU A 49 9.76 -11.99 3.68
C LEU A 49 9.22 -11.02 2.61
N GLU A 50 10.08 -10.56 1.70
CA GLU A 50 9.68 -9.69 0.58
C GLU A 50 8.65 -10.39 -0.33
N ALA A 51 8.86 -11.67 -0.62
CA ALA A 51 7.94 -12.47 -1.44
C ALA A 51 6.58 -12.68 -0.76
N GLU A 52 6.57 -13.02 0.54
CA GLU A 52 5.33 -13.23 1.29
C GLU A 52 4.55 -11.93 1.49
N LEU A 53 5.22 -10.81 1.74
CA LEU A 53 4.58 -9.50 1.80
C LEU A 53 3.99 -9.11 0.45
N SER A 54 4.74 -9.30 -0.64
CA SER A 54 4.25 -9.04 -2.00
C SER A 54 3.01 -9.87 -2.32
N LYS A 55 3.00 -11.15 -1.91
CA LYS A 55 1.86 -12.04 -2.06
C LYS A 55 0.64 -11.56 -1.27
N SER A 56 0.84 -11.16 -0.02
CA SER A 56 -0.22 -10.63 0.84
C SER A 56 -0.84 -9.35 0.26
N LEU A 57 -0.01 -8.46 -0.30
CA LEU A 57 -0.46 -7.23 -0.94
C LEU A 57 -1.26 -7.48 -2.23
N ASN A 58 -0.94 -8.54 -2.97
CA ASN A 58 -1.68 -8.91 -4.18
C ASN A 58 -3.13 -9.34 -3.90
N PHE A 59 -3.47 -9.73 -2.66
CA PHE A 59 -4.85 -10.02 -2.27
C PHE A 59 -5.68 -8.77 -1.99
N ILE A 60 -5.06 -7.59 -1.91
CA ILE A 60 -5.79 -6.34 -1.67
C ILE A 60 -6.54 -5.93 -2.95
N SER A 61 -7.83 -5.69 -2.82
CA SER A 61 -8.68 -5.27 -3.94
C SER A 61 -8.18 -3.97 -4.57
N GLY A 62 -7.98 -3.95 -5.88
CA GLY A 62 -7.47 -2.80 -6.63
C GLY A 62 -5.98 -2.90 -6.98
N ILE A 63 -5.23 -3.82 -6.37
CA ILE A 63 -3.84 -4.11 -6.71
C ILE A 63 -3.79 -5.27 -7.71
N SER A 64 -3.14 -5.04 -8.84
CA SER A 64 -2.88 -6.07 -9.86
C SER A 64 -1.59 -6.84 -9.57
N SER A 65 -0.57 -6.14 -9.09
CA SER A 65 0.67 -6.75 -8.62
C SER A 65 1.37 -5.80 -7.63
N ALA A 66 2.06 -6.38 -6.66
CA ALA A 66 2.86 -5.64 -5.71
C ALA A 66 4.26 -6.26 -5.60
N ARG A 67 5.25 -5.40 -5.32
CA ARG A 67 6.62 -5.80 -5.02
C ARG A 67 7.09 -5.03 -3.80
N VAL A 68 7.70 -5.75 -2.86
CA VAL A 68 8.24 -5.16 -1.63
C VAL A 68 9.75 -5.31 -1.63
N HIS A 69 10.44 -4.26 -1.27
CA HIS A 69 11.88 -4.24 -1.01
C HIS A 69 12.12 -3.80 0.41
N LEU A 70 12.88 -4.60 1.15
CA LEU A 70 13.22 -4.34 2.54
C LEU A 70 14.70 -3.97 2.64
N ALA A 71 15.01 -2.90 3.33
CA ALA A 71 16.36 -2.55 3.74
C ALA A 71 16.47 -2.77 5.25
N ILE A 72 16.99 -3.94 5.63
CA ILE A 72 17.18 -4.32 7.04
C ILE A 72 18.68 -4.24 7.32
N PRO A 73 19.14 -3.27 8.12
CA PRO A 73 20.56 -3.15 8.47
C PRO A 73 20.99 -4.30 9.37
N GLU A 74 22.21 -4.79 9.16
CA GLU A 74 22.81 -5.79 10.02
C GLU A 74 23.14 -5.18 11.39
N LYS A 75 22.83 -5.91 12.47
CA LYS A 75 23.21 -5.52 13.82
C LYS A 75 24.72 -5.70 14.01
N THR A 76 25.46 -4.62 14.03
CA THR A 76 26.87 -4.64 14.37
C THR A 76 27.06 -4.33 15.85
N VAL A 77 27.90 -5.11 16.53
CA VAL A 77 28.18 -4.97 17.99
C VAL A 77 28.90 -3.65 18.30
N PHE A 78 29.45 -2.98 17.29
CA PHE A 78 30.26 -1.78 17.43
C PHE A 78 29.53 -0.48 17.06
N ALA A 79 28.31 -0.55 16.54
CA ALA A 79 27.55 0.65 16.20
C ALA A 79 26.79 1.17 17.44
N ARG A 80 27.08 2.39 17.85
CA ARG A 80 26.34 3.09 18.92
C ARG A 80 24.92 3.45 18.53
N GLU A 81 24.64 3.57 17.23
CA GLU A 81 23.32 3.79 16.68
C GLU A 81 23.03 2.69 15.63
N THR A 82 21.97 1.94 15.83
CA THR A 82 21.48 0.97 14.85
C THR A 82 20.56 1.72 13.89
N ALA A 83 20.91 1.76 12.61
CA ALA A 83 20.03 2.29 11.60
C ALA A 83 18.68 1.56 11.63
N LEU A 84 17.59 2.31 11.52
CA LEU A 84 16.26 1.73 11.48
C LEU A 84 16.01 1.08 10.11
N PRO A 85 15.29 -0.04 10.06
CA PRO A 85 14.90 -0.63 8.78
C PRO A 85 13.98 0.30 8.00
N SER A 86 13.98 0.13 6.67
CA SER A 86 13.07 0.82 5.77
C SER A 86 12.49 -0.14 4.75
N ALA A 87 11.33 0.20 4.18
CA ALA A 87 10.67 -0.59 3.17
C ALA A 87 10.17 0.30 2.01
N SER A 88 10.31 -0.21 0.79
CA SER A 88 9.73 0.39 -0.40
C SER A 88 8.75 -0.59 -1.04
N VAL A 89 7.52 -0.17 -1.20
CA VAL A 89 6.43 -0.95 -1.78
C VAL A 89 6.07 -0.35 -3.12
N PHE A 90 6.28 -1.10 -4.19
CA PHE A 90 5.81 -0.76 -5.51
C PHE A 90 4.51 -1.48 -5.79
N VAL A 91 3.44 -0.74 -6.12
CA VAL A 91 2.13 -1.30 -6.43
C VAL A 91 1.73 -0.98 -7.86
N ARG A 92 1.23 -1.98 -8.56
CA ARG A 92 0.56 -1.79 -9.84
C ARG A 92 -0.94 -1.90 -9.61
N LEU A 93 -1.65 -0.86 -9.97
CA LEU A 93 -3.10 -0.79 -9.83
C LEU A 93 -3.80 -1.45 -11.01
N SER A 94 -4.97 -2.02 -10.77
CA SER A 94 -5.85 -2.49 -11.82
C SER A 94 -6.37 -1.31 -12.65
N ALA A 95 -6.61 -1.52 -13.96
CA ALA A 95 -7.06 -0.47 -14.86
C ALA A 95 -8.32 0.24 -14.33
N GLY A 96 -8.28 1.57 -14.31
CA GLY A 96 -9.39 2.41 -13.85
C GLY A 96 -9.60 2.44 -12.33
N ARG A 97 -8.69 1.89 -11.52
CA ARG A 97 -8.76 1.96 -10.06
C ARG A 97 -7.64 2.82 -9.49
N ALA A 98 -7.98 3.56 -8.43
CA ALA A 98 -7.02 4.29 -7.60
C ALA A 98 -7.12 3.74 -6.16
N LEU A 99 -6.02 3.78 -5.42
CA LEU A 99 -6.01 3.44 -3.99
C LEU A 99 -6.46 4.65 -3.18
N GLY A 100 -7.45 4.43 -2.32
CA GLY A 100 -7.83 5.44 -1.33
C GLY A 100 -6.77 5.59 -0.24
N ARG A 101 -6.71 6.76 0.41
CA ARG A 101 -5.79 7.04 1.53
C ARG A 101 -5.81 5.95 2.61
N GLN A 102 -6.99 5.45 2.95
CA GLN A 102 -7.15 4.42 3.97
C GLN A 102 -6.52 3.10 3.55
N GLN A 103 -6.63 2.73 2.28
CA GLN A 103 -5.98 1.52 1.73
C GLN A 103 -4.46 1.66 1.76
N VAL A 104 -3.93 2.82 1.40
CA VAL A 104 -2.48 3.09 1.47
C VAL A 104 -1.99 3.00 2.92
N GLN A 105 -2.70 3.57 3.87
CA GLN A 105 -2.37 3.45 5.29
C GLN A 105 -2.40 1.99 5.76
N SER A 106 -3.39 1.21 5.32
CA SER A 106 -3.46 -0.23 5.63
C SER A 106 -2.25 -0.99 5.09
N ILE A 107 -1.78 -0.67 3.88
CA ILE A 107 -0.56 -1.24 3.29
C ILE A 107 0.66 -0.88 4.14
N VAL A 108 0.80 0.39 4.51
CA VAL A 108 1.90 0.87 5.36
C VAL A 108 1.90 0.13 6.71
N HIS A 109 0.75 0.01 7.35
CA HIS A 109 0.62 -0.71 8.62
C HIS A 109 0.90 -2.20 8.50
N LEU A 110 0.42 -2.85 7.44
CA LEU A 110 0.70 -4.26 7.18
C LEU A 110 2.22 -4.51 7.10
N VAL A 111 2.91 -3.70 6.29
CA VAL A 111 4.36 -3.86 6.08
C VAL A 111 5.13 -3.52 7.36
N SER A 112 4.81 -2.42 8.03
CA SER A 112 5.51 -2.00 9.25
C SER A 112 5.32 -3.00 10.39
N SER A 113 4.14 -3.60 10.54
CA SER A 113 3.89 -4.61 11.58
C SER A 113 4.49 -5.98 11.29
N SER A 114 4.79 -6.27 10.02
CA SER A 114 5.38 -7.55 9.61
C SER A 114 6.90 -7.60 9.74
N VAL A 115 7.57 -6.45 9.84
CA VAL A 115 9.03 -6.35 9.91
C VAL A 115 9.45 -5.79 11.28
N PRO A 116 10.30 -6.51 12.02
CA PRO A 116 10.74 -6.05 13.34
C PRO A 116 11.42 -4.67 13.30
N ASN A 117 11.04 -3.78 14.21
CA ASN A 117 11.58 -2.43 14.36
C ASN A 117 11.43 -1.53 13.12
N LEU A 118 10.52 -1.83 12.19
CA LEU A 118 10.23 -0.97 11.05
C LEU A 118 9.17 0.06 11.44
N PRO A 119 9.51 1.35 11.57
CA PRO A 119 8.51 2.39 11.81
C PRO A 119 7.69 2.63 10.54
N SER A 120 6.41 2.96 10.71
CA SER A 120 5.49 3.24 9.58
C SER A 120 5.95 4.42 8.71
N GLU A 121 6.72 5.32 9.27
CA GLU A 121 7.29 6.50 8.60
C GLU A 121 8.37 6.14 7.59
N ASN A 122 9.04 4.99 7.78
CA ASN A 122 10.07 4.46 6.89
C ASN A 122 9.50 3.52 5.81
N VAL A 123 8.18 3.45 5.67
CA VAL A 123 7.53 2.68 4.62
C VAL A 123 7.06 3.62 3.52
N THR A 124 7.59 3.43 2.32
CA THR A 124 7.25 4.21 1.12
C THR A 124 6.41 3.37 0.18
N VAL A 125 5.28 3.89 -0.28
CA VAL A 125 4.40 3.24 -1.26
C VAL A 125 4.35 4.07 -2.53
N ILE A 126 4.67 3.46 -3.68
CA ILE A 126 4.76 4.11 -4.99
C ILE A 126 3.93 3.31 -5.99
N ASP A 127 3.20 4.00 -6.86
CA ASP A 127 2.41 3.37 -7.92
C ASP A 127 3.20 3.19 -9.23
N GLN A 128 2.54 2.63 -10.26
CA GLN A 128 3.12 2.40 -11.59
C GLN A 128 3.40 3.70 -12.37
N PHE A 129 2.89 4.83 -11.94
CA PHE A 129 3.13 6.14 -12.54
C PHE A 129 4.27 6.90 -11.84
N GLY A 130 4.83 6.32 -10.77
CA GLY A 130 5.84 6.96 -9.93
C GLY A 130 5.27 7.94 -8.92
N GLU A 131 3.94 7.93 -8.70
CA GLU A 131 3.31 8.75 -7.69
C GLU A 131 3.56 8.17 -6.30
N LEU A 132 4.01 9.01 -5.38
CA LEU A 132 4.22 8.68 -3.99
C LEU A 132 2.86 8.69 -3.27
N LEU A 133 2.34 7.50 -2.98
CA LEU A 133 1.05 7.33 -2.31
C LEU A 133 1.15 7.50 -0.79
N SER A 134 2.26 7.05 -0.18
CA SER A 134 2.56 7.32 1.22
C SER A 134 3.28 8.65 1.34
N LYS A 135 2.58 9.71 1.79
CA LYS A 135 3.28 10.97 2.11
C LYS A 135 4.14 10.75 3.35
N PRO A 136 5.46 10.97 3.30
CA PRO A 136 6.26 11.06 4.51
C PRO A 136 5.77 12.25 5.34
N LYS A 137 5.73 12.09 6.66
CA LYS A 137 5.34 13.14 7.63
C LYS A 137 6.34 14.32 7.70
N THR A 138 7.12 14.55 6.64
CA THR A 138 8.23 15.53 6.70
C THR A 138 7.79 16.97 6.54
N ASP A 139 6.52 17.25 6.20
CA ASP A 139 6.01 18.63 6.11
C ASP A 139 4.82 18.86 7.05
N ASN A 140 5.13 18.85 8.37
CA ASN A 140 4.15 19.16 9.42
C ASN A 140 3.57 20.58 9.34
N ASN A 141 4.09 21.47 8.50
CA ASN A 141 3.56 22.84 8.38
C ASN A 141 2.62 23.05 7.20
N ILE A 142 2.74 22.28 6.09
CA ILE A 142 1.85 22.46 4.93
C ILE A 142 0.63 21.53 5.04
N SER A 143 0.85 20.28 5.49
CA SER A 143 -0.23 19.30 5.67
C SER A 143 -1.20 19.68 6.78
N ALA A 144 -0.73 20.28 7.88
CA ALA A 144 -1.58 20.75 8.96
C ALA A 144 -2.54 21.88 8.50
N SER A 145 -2.04 22.77 7.64
CA SER A 145 -2.87 23.83 7.07
C SER A 145 -3.90 23.29 6.06
N GLU A 146 -3.52 22.34 5.22
CA GLU A 146 -4.46 21.68 4.29
C GLU A 146 -5.51 20.83 5.02
N GLU A 147 -5.11 20.07 6.05
CA GLU A 147 -6.07 19.30 6.86
C GLU A 147 -7.00 20.18 7.65
N GLN A 148 -6.52 21.31 8.19
CA GLN A 148 -7.36 22.32 8.84
C GLN A 148 -8.36 22.93 7.87
N ILE A 149 -7.94 23.29 6.65
CA ILE A 149 -8.82 23.83 5.61
C ILE A 149 -9.87 22.78 5.20
N ILE A 150 -9.48 21.53 4.99
CA ILE A 150 -10.41 20.44 4.66
C ILE A 150 -11.39 20.18 5.81
N GLN A 151 -10.93 20.21 7.06
CA GLN A 151 -11.80 20.08 8.23
C GLN A 151 -12.77 21.28 8.36
N GLN A 152 -12.30 22.50 8.14
CA GLN A 152 -13.16 23.67 8.13
C GLN A 152 -14.20 23.61 7.02
N MET A 153 -13.82 23.21 5.81
CA MET A 153 -14.77 23.01 4.71
C MET A 153 -15.82 21.95 5.04
N LYS A 154 -15.41 20.79 5.60
CA LYS A 154 -16.36 19.77 6.03
C LYS A 154 -17.30 20.23 7.12
N LEU A 155 -16.79 20.95 8.11
CA LEU A 155 -17.61 21.54 9.17
C LEU A 155 -18.60 22.56 8.60
N GLY A 156 -18.15 23.44 7.72
CA GLY A 156 -18.99 24.39 7.02
C GLY A 156 -20.14 23.73 6.26
N GLU A 157 -19.84 22.64 5.54
CA GLU A 157 -20.84 21.91 4.76
C GLU A 157 -21.87 21.19 5.65
N ILE A 158 -21.42 20.63 6.79
CA ILE A 158 -22.31 20.02 7.79
C ILE A 158 -23.23 21.08 8.42
N TYR A 159 -22.69 22.24 8.81
CA TYR A 159 -23.52 23.33 9.36
C TYR A 159 -24.50 23.90 8.34
N ARG A 160 -24.04 24.12 7.10
CA ARG A 160 -24.89 24.56 5.99
C ARG A 160 -26.05 23.60 5.75
N SER A 161 -25.77 22.29 5.66
CA SER A 161 -26.79 21.27 5.50
C SER A 161 -27.81 21.27 6.67
N LYS A 162 -27.30 21.43 7.90
CA LYS A 162 -28.11 21.46 9.10
C LYS A 162 -29.00 22.71 9.17
N VAL A 163 -28.50 23.88 8.81
CA VAL A 163 -29.25 25.12 8.72
C VAL A 163 -30.34 25.05 7.65
N ILE A 164 -30.01 24.56 6.46
CA ILE A 164 -30.97 24.36 5.38
C ILE A 164 -32.08 23.38 5.82
N SER A 165 -31.74 22.27 6.47
CA SER A 165 -32.73 21.28 6.92
C SER A 165 -33.69 21.84 7.99
N LEU A 166 -33.22 22.75 8.85
CA LEU A 166 -34.04 23.40 9.89
C LEU A 166 -34.93 24.48 9.33
N LEU A 167 -34.47 25.22 8.31
CA LEU A 167 -35.23 26.37 7.76
C LEU A 167 -36.16 25.97 6.61
N THR A 168 -35.89 24.91 5.89
CA THR A 168 -36.74 24.41 4.79
C THR A 168 -38.21 24.22 5.19
N PRO A 169 -38.56 23.61 6.35
CA PRO A 169 -39.95 23.43 6.74
C PRO A 169 -40.66 24.77 7.11
N MET A 170 -39.91 25.85 7.45
CA MET A 170 -40.47 27.13 7.85
C MET A 170 -40.64 28.09 6.66
N ILE A 171 -39.74 28.06 5.68
CA ILE A 171 -39.66 29.07 4.60
C ILE A 171 -39.97 28.44 3.23
N GLY A 172 -40.06 27.14 3.13
CA GLY A 172 -40.33 26.42 1.88
C GLY A 172 -39.07 26.04 1.13
N ALA A 173 -39.15 24.93 0.40
CA ALA A 173 -38.04 24.41 -0.39
C ALA A 173 -37.66 25.37 -1.52
N GLY A 174 -36.42 25.77 -1.63
CA GLY A 174 -35.89 26.65 -2.69
C GLY A 174 -35.68 28.09 -2.27
N ASN A 175 -36.23 28.55 -1.13
CA ASN A 175 -36.11 29.92 -0.65
C ASN A 175 -34.99 30.13 0.39
N VAL A 176 -34.25 29.08 0.73
CA VAL A 176 -33.17 29.14 1.70
C VAL A 176 -31.83 28.94 1.01
N LYS A 177 -30.98 29.96 1.06
CA LYS A 177 -29.54 29.85 0.75
C LYS A 177 -28.76 30.17 2.02
N ALA A 178 -27.93 29.25 2.46
CA ALA A 178 -27.00 29.47 3.56
C ALA A 178 -25.57 29.42 3.02
N GLU A 179 -24.79 30.44 3.34
CA GLU A 179 -23.36 30.52 3.07
C GLU A 179 -22.66 30.69 4.42
N ILE A 180 -21.65 29.84 4.70
CA ILE A 180 -20.90 29.82 5.98
C ILE A 180 -19.41 29.84 5.65
#